data_b63c73d00b9e9b533b4584e1e2f6e620
#
_entry.id   b63c73d00b9e9b533b4584e1e2f6e620
#
_cell.length_a   1.000
_cell.length_b   1.000
_cell.length_c   1.000
_cell.angle_alpha   90.00
_cell.angle_beta   90.00
_cell.angle_gamma   90.00
#
_symmetry.space_group_name_H-M   'P 1'
#
loop_
_entity.id
_entity.type
_entity.pdbx_description
1 polymer ?
#
loop_
_entity_poly.entity_id
_entity_poly.type
_entity_poly.pdbx_seq_one_letter_code
_entity_poly.pdbx_strand_id
1 'polypeptide(L)'
;MRILGISAFYHDSAAALVEDGRIVAAAQEERFTRKKHDASFPTHAVEYCLQACGASLAEADYVAFYDKPFLKFERLLETYLAFAPRGFTSFSMAMPLWLREKLFQKSLLKKQLKAYAPSFDWERRLLFAEHHQSHAASAFFASPFEEAVVLTMDGVGEWATTSVSVGTGHHLEMRKEIHFPHSLGLLYSAFTYYTGFKVNSGEYKVMGLAPYGEPRFAQRILEELLDLKPDGSFRLNLSYFDYCTGLRMTNRRFEELFEGPPRQANELLTQRHLDLAASIQAVTEEVVLRLTRALAAETGAENLCLAGGVALNCVANGKVLRDGRFKRVWVQPAAGDAGGALGAALCAYHVFQNRPRCPATSLDAMQGAYLGPSFSQEEVEARLAGLGARFSALRDDHLIEATVDALVGGKAVGWFQGRMEFGPRTLGARSILGDPRSPTMQSVLNLKVKHRESFRPFAPSVLREDVAAWFDLDNDSPYMLLVADVATRLRREMTPAEQGLFGIEKLNVPRSSIPAVTHVDYSARIQTVHRETNPRYHALLSAFKERTGCPVLVNTSFNVRGEPIVCTPEDAFRCFMGTGIEVLVAENCLLRKEEQDPQRLVDYKAAFSPD
;
A
#
# COMPACT_ATOMS: atom_id res chain seq x y z
N MET A 1 -2.84 -14.21 25.81
CA MET A 1 -3.60 -14.84 24.70
C MET A 1 -2.90 -14.48 23.41
N ARG A 2 -2.46 -15.50 22.67
CA ARG A 2 -1.72 -15.38 21.39
C ARG A 2 -2.61 -15.78 20.25
N ILE A 3 -2.73 -14.93 19.25
CA ILE A 3 -3.57 -15.16 18.06
C ILE A 3 -2.75 -14.91 16.81
N LEU A 4 -2.65 -15.94 15.96
CA LEU A 4 -2.04 -15.85 14.64
C LEU A 4 -3.12 -15.54 13.62
N GLY A 5 -3.03 -14.41 12.96
CA GLY A 5 -3.89 -14.04 11.83
C GLY A 5 -3.23 -14.39 10.50
N ILE A 6 -4.04 -14.83 9.54
CA ILE A 6 -3.58 -15.27 8.21
C ILE A 6 -4.46 -14.69 7.12
N SER A 7 -3.84 -14.11 6.10
CA SER A 7 -4.41 -13.77 4.80
C SER A 7 -3.73 -14.62 3.72
N ALA A 8 -4.49 -15.32 2.86
CA ALA A 8 -3.91 -16.20 1.84
C ALA A 8 -4.91 -16.57 0.73
N PHE A 9 -4.37 -17.15 -0.37
CA PHE A 9 -5.09 -17.79 -1.48
C PHE A 9 -5.86 -16.83 -2.42
N TYR A 10 -5.47 -15.55 -2.43
CA TYR A 10 -5.98 -14.59 -3.42
C TYR A 10 -4.85 -13.71 -3.95
N HIS A 11 -4.38 -12.71 -3.21
CA HIS A 11 -3.16 -11.95 -3.44
C HIS A 11 -2.64 -11.42 -2.10
N ASP A 12 -1.39 -10.96 -2.06
CA ASP A 12 -0.78 -10.31 -0.90
C ASP A 12 -0.88 -11.13 0.41
N SER A 13 -0.59 -12.43 0.31
CA SER A 13 -0.60 -13.31 1.47
C SER A 13 0.29 -12.79 2.59
N ALA A 14 -0.19 -12.90 3.83
CA ALA A 14 0.47 -12.34 5.00
C ALA A 14 0.13 -13.12 6.27
N ALA A 15 0.97 -12.95 7.29
CA ALA A 15 0.69 -13.36 8.66
C ALA A 15 0.92 -12.21 9.63
N ALA A 16 0.18 -12.20 10.73
CA ALA A 16 0.34 -11.27 11.84
C ALA A 16 0.11 -11.98 13.18
N LEU A 17 0.90 -11.65 14.18
CA LEU A 17 0.76 -12.16 15.53
C LEU A 17 0.34 -11.06 16.49
N VAL A 18 -0.74 -11.33 17.21
CA VAL A 18 -1.23 -10.50 18.30
C VAL A 18 -1.11 -11.26 19.62
N GLU A 19 -0.49 -10.63 20.61
CA GLU A 19 -0.37 -11.16 21.98
C GLU A 19 -0.98 -10.17 22.97
N ASP A 20 -1.99 -10.63 23.71
CA ASP A 20 -2.74 -9.81 24.68
C ASP A 20 -3.20 -8.47 24.12
N GLY A 21 -3.67 -8.46 22.86
CA GLY A 21 -4.14 -7.28 22.15
C GLY A 21 -3.02 -6.41 21.55
N ARG A 22 -1.75 -6.74 21.76
CA ARG A 22 -0.61 -6.04 21.18
C ARG A 22 -0.15 -6.68 19.88
N ILE A 23 0.14 -5.88 18.90
CA ILE A 23 0.71 -6.33 17.62
C ILE A 23 2.20 -6.60 17.84
N VAL A 24 2.61 -7.88 17.75
CA VAL A 24 4.00 -8.31 17.99
C VAL A 24 4.80 -8.30 16.69
N ALA A 25 4.25 -8.90 15.63
CA ALA A 25 4.90 -9.04 14.34
C ALA A 25 3.86 -9.16 13.23
N ALA A 26 4.21 -8.69 12.04
CA ALA A 26 3.44 -8.90 10.82
C ALA A 26 4.35 -8.85 9.59
N ALA A 27 4.12 -9.73 8.62
CA ALA A 27 4.90 -9.76 7.38
C ALA A 27 4.07 -10.29 6.22
N GLN A 28 4.39 -9.81 5.00
CA GLN A 28 3.86 -10.33 3.74
C GLN A 28 4.76 -11.44 3.21
N GLU A 29 4.18 -12.50 2.68
CA GLU A 29 4.91 -13.66 2.15
C GLU A 29 5.82 -13.29 0.98
N GLU A 30 5.40 -12.36 0.13
CA GLU A 30 6.18 -11.87 -1.02
C GLU A 30 7.57 -11.34 -0.64
N ARG A 31 7.74 -10.85 0.62
CA ARG A 31 9.02 -10.33 1.11
C ARG A 31 10.08 -11.43 1.22
N PHE A 32 9.65 -12.65 1.52
CA PHE A 32 10.51 -13.83 1.65
C PHE A 32 10.65 -14.59 0.34
N THR A 33 9.54 -14.85 -0.36
CA THR A 33 9.52 -15.64 -1.59
C THR A 33 10.05 -14.87 -2.81
N ARG A 34 10.16 -13.56 -2.71
CA ARG A 34 10.53 -12.63 -3.80
C ARG A 34 9.57 -12.68 -5.00
N LYS A 35 8.35 -13.19 -4.80
CA LYS A 35 7.26 -13.20 -5.78
C LYS A 35 6.24 -12.13 -5.42
N LYS A 36 6.16 -11.10 -6.26
CA LYS A 36 5.23 -9.99 -6.01
C LYS A 36 3.78 -10.46 -6.04
N HIS A 37 2.97 -10.01 -5.06
CA HIS A 37 1.58 -10.42 -4.86
C HIS A 37 1.43 -11.94 -4.68
N ASP A 38 2.35 -12.59 -3.97
CA ASP A 38 2.29 -14.02 -3.70
C ASP A 38 0.96 -14.39 -3.03
N ALA A 39 0.23 -15.32 -3.67
CA ALA A 39 -1.07 -15.79 -3.24
C ALA A 39 -1.01 -17.11 -2.45
N SER A 40 0.17 -17.72 -2.32
CA SER A 40 0.34 -19.00 -1.66
C SER A 40 0.08 -18.90 -0.15
N PHE A 41 0.03 -20.05 0.54
CA PHE A 41 0.00 -20.04 2.01
C PHE A 41 1.25 -19.34 2.55
N PRO A 42 1.14 -18.41 3.50
CA PRO A 42 2.25 -17.56 3.94
C PRO A 42 3.19 -18.28 4.92
N THR A 43 3.86 -19.30 4.45
CA THR A 43 4.74 -20.18 5.25
C THR A 43 5.81 -19.39 5.99
N HIS A 44 6.58 -18.58 5.27
CA HIS A 44 7.70 -17.83 5.85
C HIS A 44 7.22 -16.70 6.77
N ALA A 45 6.11 -16.03 6.40
CA ALA A 45 5.53 -14.99 7.25
C ALA A 45 4.99 -15.59 8.57
N VAL A 46 4.38 -16.79 8.54
CA VAL A 46 3.95 -17.50 9.74
C VAL A 46 5.16 -17.88 10.62
N GLU A 47 6.20 -18.46 10.02
CA GLU A 47 7.44 -18.81 10.73
C GLU A 47 8.08 -17.59 11.38
N TYR A 48 8.20 -16.50 10.63
CA TYR A 48 8.72 -15.25 11.15
C TYR A 48 7.90 -14.73 12.36
N CYS A 49 6.56 -14.68 12.23
CA CYS A 49 5.70 -14.19 13.31
C CYS A 49 5.83 -15.04 14.59
N LEU A 50 5.91 -16.37 14.45
CA LEU A 50 6.10 -17.28 15.58
C LEU A 50 7.49 -17.09 16.21
N GLN A 51 8.54 -16.98 15.42
CA GLN A 51 9.90 -16.73 15.89
C GLN A 51 10.02 -15.40 16.63
N ALA A 52 9.38 -14.34 16.13
CA ALA A 52 9.42 -13.01 16.71
C ALA A 52 8.87 -12.95 18.16
N CYS A 53 7.97 -13.86 18.53
CA CYS A 53 7.46 -13.97 19.90
C CYS A 53 8.08 -15.15 20.69
N GLY A 54 9.04 -15.89 20.11
CA GLY A 54 9.67 -17.04 20.74
C GLY A 54 8.69 -18.18 21.04
N ALA A 55 7.61 -18.33 20.24
CA ALA A 55 6.56 -19.30 20.47
C ALA A 55 6.41 -20.28 19.29
N SER A 56 5.87 -21.45 19.59
CA SER A 56 5.40 -22.41 18.60
C SER A 56 3.91 -22.20 18.31
N LEU A 57 3.44 -22.68 17.15
CA LEU A 57 2.01 -22.61 16.80
C LEU A 57 1.13 -23.40 17.81
N ALA A 58 1.66 -24.42 18.46
CA ALA A 58 0.94 -25.18 19.49
C ALA A 58 0.55 -24.31 20.69
N GLU A 59 1.33 -23.27 20.98
CA GLU A 59 1.11 -22.32 22.08
C GLU A 59 0.19 -21.16 21.69
N ALA A 60 -0.20 -21.02 20.41
CA ALA A 60 -1.19 -20.05 20.02
C ALA A 60 -2.57 -20.46 20.56
N ASP A 61 -3.33 -19.53 21.11
CA ASP A 61 -4.70 -19.79 21.57
C ASP A 61 -5.66 -19.97 20.39
N TYR A 62 -5.49 -19.15 19.35
CA TYR A 62 -6.31 -19.19 18.14
C TYR A 62 -5.47 -18.92 16.90
N VAL A 63 -5.97 -19.45 15.77
CA VAL A 63 -5.58 -19.04 14.41
C VAL A 63 -6.81 -18.41 13.77
N ALA A 64 -6.69 -17.22 13.22
CA ALA A 64 -7.78 -16.48 12.60
C ALA A 64 -7.49 -16.26 11.11
N PHE A 65 -8.44 -16.64 10.27
CA PHE A 65 -8.37 -16.44 8.82
C PHE A 65 -9.23 -15.25 8.40
N TYR A 66 -8.78 -14.47 7.44
CA TYR A 66 -9.28 -13.13 7.12
C TYR A 66 -10.56 -13.08 6.29
N ASP A 67 -11.06 -14.23 5.80
CA ASP A 67 -12.32 -14.29 5.05
C ASP A 67 -13.11 -15.59 5.34
N LYS A 68 -14.36 -15.64 4.85
CA LYS A 68 -15.25 -16.80 4.94
C LYS A 68 -15.37 -17.48 3.57
N PRO A 69 -14.59 -18.54 3.31
CA PRO A 69 -14.49 -19.16 1.99
C PRO A 69 -15.82 -19.65 1.39
N PHE A 70 -16.73 -20.16 2.25
CA PHE A 70 -18.03 -20.64 1.80
C PHE A 70 -18.92 -19.53 1.26
N LEU A 71 -18.94 -18.36 1.92
CA LEU A 71 -19.70 -17.20 1.43
C LEU A 71 -19.11 -16.64 0.13
N LYS A 72 -17.79 -16.68 -0.03
CA LYS A 72 -17.14 -16.35 -1.31
C LYS A 72 -17.57 -17.30 -2.44
N PHE A 73 -17.63 -18.58 -2.15
CA PHE A 73 -18.07 -19.58 -3.12
C PHE A 73 -19.56 -19.41 -3.48
N GLU A 74 -20.42 -19.18 -2.50
CA GLU A 74 -21.84 -18.85 -2.68
C GLU A 74 -22.01 -17.66 -3.62
N ARG A 75 -21.36 -16.53 -3.35
CA ARG A 75 -21.41 -15.36 -4.24
C ARG A 75 -21.02 -15.70 -5.68
N LEU A 76 -19.95 -16.49 -5.88
CA LEU A 76 -19.54 -16.89 -7.23
C LEU A 76 -20.64 -17.69 -7.93
N LEU A 77 -21.24 -18.66 -7.26
CA LEU A 77 -22.35 -19.45 -7.80
C LEU A 77 -23.57 -18.59 -8.13
N GLU A 78 -24.03 -17.79 -7.19
CA GLU A 78 -25.19 -16.91 -7.38
C GLU A 78 -24.96 -15.91 -8.51
N THR A 79 -23.75 -15.37 -8.63
CA THR A 79 -23.41 -14.49 -9.75
C THR A 79 -23.62 -15.17 -11.09
N TYR A 80 -23.08 -16.38 -11.29
CA TYR A 80 -23.26 -17.09 -12.56
C TYR A 80 -24.70 -17.50 -12.82
N LEU A 81 -25.45 -17.89 -11.78
CA LEU A 81 -26.88 -18.18 -11.90
C LEU A 81 -27.67 -16.93 -12.30
N ALA A 82 -27.39 -15.78 -11.71
CA ALA A 82 -28.08 -14.52 -12.02
C ALA A 82 -27.84 -14.03 -13.46
N PHE A 83 -26.68 -14.33 -14.04
CA PHE A 83 -26.32 -13.93 -15.39
C PHE A 83 -26.55 -15.03 -16.45
N ALA A 84 -27.00 -16.24 -16.07
CA ALA A 84 -27.20 -17.35 -17.00
C ALA A 84 -28.10 -16.96 -18.18
N PRO A 85 -27.80 -17.41 -19.42
CA PRO A 85 -26.72 -18.33 -19.83
C PRO A 85 -25.36 -17.65 -20.11
N ARG A 86 -25.22 -16.35 -19.85
CA ARG A 86 -23.96 -15.61 -20.05
C ARG A 86 -22.88 -16.15 -19.13
N GLY A 87 -21.63 -16.17 -19.60
CA GLY A 87 -20.48 -16.59 -18.81
C GLY A 87 -20.26 -18.09 -18.69
N PHE A 88 -20.98 -18.93 -19.47
CA PHE A 88 -20.81 -20.39 -19.41
C PHE A 88 -19.35 -20.83 -19.64
N THR A 89 -18.63 -20.17 -20.55
CA THR A 89 -17.23 -20.50 -20.84
C THR A 89 -16.35 -20.22 -19.63
N SER A 90 -16.44 -19.03 -19.03
CA SER A 90 -15.65 -18.68 -17.83
C SER A 90 -16.04 -19.53 -16.63
N PHE A 91 -17.35 -19.86 -16.47
CA PHE A 91 -17.83 -20.76 -15.44
C PHE A 91 -17.21 -22.16 -15.57
N SER A 92 -17.23 -22.75 -16.76
CA SER A 92 -16.67 -24.08 -17.00
C SER A 92 -15.16 -24.15 -16.78
N MET A 93 -14.44 -23.06 -17.03
CA MET A 93 -13.00 -22.95 -16.75
C MET A 93 -12.71 -22.75 -15.26
N ALA A 94 -13.49 -21.95 -14.58
CA ALA A 94 -13.26 -21.56 -13.20
C ALA A 94 -13.79 -22.58 -12.18
N MET A 95 -14.89 -23.28 -12.48
CA MET A 95 -15.57 -24.18 -11.55
C MET A 95 -14.67 -25.30 -10.99
N PRO A 96 -13.86 -26.02 -11.79
CA PRO A 96 -12.98 -27.05 -11.26
C PRO A 96 -11.95 -26.49 -10.26
N LEU A 97 -11.45 -25.27 -10.54
CA LEU A 97 -10.49 -24.59 -9.67
C LEU A 97 -11.17 -24.15 -8.36
N TRP A 98 -12.36 -23.57 -8.44
CA TRP A 98 -13.09 -23.10 -7.26
C TRP A 98 -13.57 -24.22 -6.36
N LEU A 99 -14.05 -25.33 -6.92
CA LEU A 99 -14.37 -26.51 -6.14
C LEU A 99 -13.13 -27.01 -5.37
N ARG A 100 -11.98 -27.07 -6.03
CA ARG A 100 -10.75 -27.54 -5.42
C ARG A 100 -10.18 -26.58 -4.39
N GLU A 101 -10.17 -25.27 -4.66
CA GLU A 101 -9.45 -24.28 -3.87
C GLU A 101 -10.33 -23.52 -2.87
N LYS A 102 -11.57 -23.17 -3.26
CA LYS A 102 -12.43 -22.34 -2.39
C LYS A 102 -13.34 -23.20 -1.50
N LEU A 103 -13.99 -24.21 -2.05
CA LEU A 103 -14.86 -25.08 -1.25
C LEU A 103 -14.07 -25.85 -0.19
N PHE A 104 -12.87 -26.32 -0.51
CA PHE A 104 -12.00 -27.06 0.41
C PHE A 104 -10.92 -26.20 1.09
N GLN A 105 -11.02 -24.87 1.05
CA GLN A 105 -10.00 -23.96 1.62
C GLN A 105 -9.77 -24.18 3.11
N LYS A 106 -10.82 -24.48 3.90
CA LYS A 106 -10.67 -24.84 5.33
C LYS A 106 -9.79 -26.10 5.49
N SER A 107 -9.99 -27.10 4.65
CA SER A 107 -9.18 -28.33 4.68
C SER A 107 -7.75 -28.09 4.23
N LEU A 108 -7.55 -27.21 3.25
CA LEU A 108 -6.24 -26.81 2.78
C LEU A 108 -5.46 -26.06 3.88
N LEU A 109 -6.11 -25.09 4.55
CA LEU A 109 -5.54 -24.40 5.71
C LEU A 109 -5.14 -25.36 6.81
N LYS A 110 -6.03 -26.28 7.21
CA LYS A 110 -5.73 -27.32 8.20
C LYS A 110 -4.54 -28.18 7.79
N LYS A 111 -4.44 -28.56 6.52
CA LYS A 111 -3.33 -29.36 6.00
C LYS A 111 -1.99 -28.64 6.14
N GLN A 112 -1.95 -27.35 5.75
CA GLN A 112 -0.74 -26.53 5.88
C GLN A 112 -0.34 -26.32 7.34
N LEU A 113 -1.30 -25.96 8.19
CA LEU A 113 -1.06 -25.67 9.60
C LEU A 113 -0.73 -26.92 10.45
N LYS A 114 -1.22 -28.11 10.08
CA LYS A 114 -0.89 -29.38 10.76
C LYS A 114 0.61 -29.70 10.71
N ALA A 115 1.34 -29.19 9.73
CA ALA A 115 2.79 -29.37 9.67
C ALA A 115 3.50 -28.69 10.87
N TYR A 116 2.93 -27.61 11.41
CA TYR A 116 3.49 -26.86 12.54
C TYR A 116 2.99 -27.36 13.90
N ALA A 117 1.74 -27.82 13.98
CA ALA A 117 1.10 -28.25 15.23
C ALA A 117 0.10 -29.38 14.97
N PRO A 118 0.55 -30.63 14.87
CA PRO A 118 -0.32 -31.79 14.57
C PRO A 118 -1.44 -32.01 15.61
N SER A 119 -1.19 -31.70 16.88
CA SER A 119 -2.11 -31.89 18.01
C SER A 119 -3.01 -30.67 18.30
N PHE A 120 -2.94 -29.61 17.51
CA PHE A 120 -3.76 -28.42 17.71
C PHE A 120 -5.25 -28.71 17.45
N ASP A 121 -6.12 -28.19 18.30
CA ASP A 121 -7.59 -28.37 18.15
C ASP A 121 -8.14 -27.42 17.06
N TRP A 122 -7.99 -27.82 15.82
CA TRP A 122 -8.39 -27.04 14.64
C TRP A 122 -9.90 -26.81 14.54
N GLU A 123 -10.74 -27.60 15.20
CA GLU A 123 -12.20 -27.42 15.15
C GLU A 123 -12.65 -26.26 16.02
N ARG A 124 -12.00 -26.05 17.16
CA ARG A 124 -12.38 -25.01 18.14
C ARG A 124 -11.51 -23.76 18.04
N ARG A 125 -10.26 -23.88 17.55
CA ARG A 125 -9.26 -22.81 17.63
C ARG A 125 -8.93 -22.17 16.27
N LEU A 126 -9.51 -22.67 15.15
CA LEU A 126 -9.44 -22.03 13.83
C LEU A 126 -10.70 -21.19 13.59
N LEU A 127 -10.52 -19.87 13.59
CA LEU A 127 -11.58 -18.87 13.45
C LEU A 127 -11.57 -18.27 12.03
N PHE A 128 -12.72 -17.78 11.58
CA PHE A 128 -12.89 -17.12 10.29
C PHE A 128 -13.62 -15.79 10.53
N ALA A 129 -12.96 -14.68 10.24
CA ALA A 129 -13.60 -13.37 10.21
C ALA A 129 -14.15 -13.09 8.79
N GLU A 130 -15.14 -12.23 8.67
CA GLU A 130 -15.54 -11.73 7.36
C GLU A 130 -14.47 -10.78 6.82
N HIS A 131 -14.32 -10.73 5.50
CA HIS A 131 -13.29 -9.94 4.83
C HIS A 131 -13.35 -8.46 5.22
N HIS A 132 -14.52 -7.83 5.08
CA HIS A 132 -14.70 -6.43 5.45
C HIS A 132 -14.62 -6.20 6.98
N GLN A 133 -15.01 -7.19 7.80
CA GLN A 133 -14.79 -7.14 9.24
C GLN A 133 -13.29 -7.18 9.58
N SER A 134 -12.52 -8.00 8.86
CA SER A 134 -11.04 -8.03 9.02
C SER A 134 -10.42 -6.69 8.64
N HIS A 135 -10.81 -6.09 7.53
CA HIS A 135 -10.35 -4.76 7.15
C HIS A 135 -10.71 -3.71 8.21
N ALA A 136 -11.96 -3.67 8.65
CA ALA A 136 -12.43 -2.70 9.65
C ALA A 136 -11.70 -2.87 10.99
N ALA A 137 -11.50 -4.12 11.44
CA ALA A 137 -10.76 -4.44 12.65
C ALA A 137 -9.29 -4.02 12.56
N SER A 138 -8.65 -4.23 11.39
CA SER A 138 -7.25 -3.82 11.16
C SER A 138 -7.07 -2.31 11.27
N ALA A 139 -8.08 -1.53 10.88
CA ALA A 139 -8.04 -0.08 10.97
C ALA A 139 -8.42 0.40 12.37
N PHE A 140 -9.57 0.01 12.88
CA PHE A 140 -10.07 0.56 14.13
C PHE A 140 -9.18 0.20 15.32
N PHE A 141 -8.89 -1.09 15.52
CA PHE A 141 -8.12 -1.54 16.69
C PHE A 141 -6.65 -1.14 16.67
N ALA A 142 -6.09 -0.85 15.49
CA ALA A 142 -4.74 -0.32 15.38
C ALA A 142 -4.68 1.21 15.45
N SER A 143 -5.78 1.93 15.23
CA SER A 143 -5.84 3.39 15.28
C SER A 143 -5.65 3.93 16.71
N PRO A 144 -5.35 5.23 16.89
CA PRO A 144 -5.28 5.85 18.23
C PRO A 144 -6.66 6.24 18.78
N PHE A 145 -7.77 5.88 18.11
CA PHE A 145 -9.10 6.39 18.44
C PHE A 145 -9.86 5.43 19.35
N GLU A 146 -10.43 5.96 20.42
CA GLU A 146 -11.36 5.22 21.28
C GLU A 146 -12.73 5.03 20.61
N GLU A 147 -13.12 6.01 19.79
CA GLU A 147 -14.34 5.98 18.99
C GLU A 147 -14.06 6.49 17.57
N ALA A 148 -14.55 5.77 16.55
CA ALA A 148 -14.42 6.17 15.15
C ALA A 148 -15.48 5.54 14.26
N VAL A 149 -15.83 6.21 13.18
CA VAL A 149 -16.42 5.58 12.00
C VAL A 149 -15.31 4.89 11.22
N VAL A 150 -15.58 3.68 10.75
CA VAL A 150 -14.66 2.92 9.91
C VAL A 150 -15.29 2.73 8.55
N LEU A 151 -14.70 3.33 7.52
CA LEU A 151 -15.12 3.15 6.13
C LEU A 151 -14.13 2.19 5.44
N THR A 152 -14.65 1.02 5.07
CA THR A 152 -13.89 0.02 4.31
C THR A 152 -14.36 0.04 2.87
N MET A 153 -13.42 0.22 1.93
CA MET A 153 -13.70 0.24 0.49
C MET A 153 -12.70 -0.66 -0.23
N ASP A 154 -13.21 -1.68 -0.91
CA ASP A 154 -12.37 -2.68 -1.56
C ASP A 154 -12.88 -3.08 -2.95
N GLY A 155 -12.19 -4.01 -3.61
CA GLY A 155 -12.67 -4.66 -4.81
C GLY A 155 -13.91 -5.48 -4.50
N VAL A 156 -13.75 -6.55 -3.73
CA VAL A 156 -14.85 -7.38 -3.24
C VAL A 156 -14.38 -8.35 -2.15
N GLY A 157 -15.09 -8.38 -1.02
CA GLY A 157 -14.99 -9.40 0.01
C GLY A 157 -15.80 -10.65 -0.32
N GLU A 158 -16.58 -11.14 0.63
CA GLU A 158 -17.60 -12.18 0.34
C GLU A 158 -18.69 -11.60 -0.55
N TRP A 159 -19.41 -10.60 -0.07
CA TRP A 159 -20.40 -9.82 -0.80
C TRP A 159 -20.13 -8.33 -0.74
N ALA A 160 -19.71 -7.82 0.41
CA ALA A 160 -19.44 -6.41 0.61
C ALA A 160 -18.29 -5.91 -0.27
N THR A 161 -18.47 -4.73 -0.84
CA THR A 161 -17.48 -3.97 -1.62
C THR A 161 -17.15 -2.64 -0.96
N THR A 162 -18.12 -2.10 -0.21
CA THR A 162 -17.99 -0.95 0.68
C THR A 162 -18.74 -1.26 1.95
N SER A 163 -18.17 -0.99 3.10
CA SER A 163 -18.85 -1.16 4.38
C SER A 163 -18.53 -0.05 5.35
N VAL A 164 -19.49 0.22 6.23
CA VAL A 164 -19.39 1.20 7.31
C VAL A 164 -19.55 0.48 8.63
N SER A 165 -18.56 0.61 9.50
CA SER A 165 -18.64 0.14 10.88
C SER A 165 -18.50 1.32 11.84
N VAL A 166 -19.03 1.16 13.06
CA VAL A 166 -18.79 2.07 14.18
C VAL A 166 -18.01 1.30 15.23
N GLY A 167 -16.85 1.84 15.58
CA GLY A 167 -16.00 1.31 16.63
C GLY A 167 -16.08 2.16 17.88
N THR A 168 -16.25 1.51 19.06
CA THR A 168 -16.22 2.16 20.37
C THR A 168 -15.58 1.21 21.39
N GLY A 169 -14.44 1.62 21.97
CA GLY A 169 -13.66 0.78 22.88
C GLY A 169 -13.17 -0.49 22.17
N HIS A 170 -13.65 -1.65 22.58
CA HIS A 170 -13.35 -2.94 21.96
C HIS A 170 -14.53 -3.51 21.13
N HIS A 171 -15.56 -2.72 20.92
CA HIS A 171 -16.71 -3.08 20.09
C HIS A 171 -16.54 -2.51 18.68
N LEU A 172 -16.87 -3.32 17.69
CA LEU A 172 -16.87 -2.94 16.28
C LEU A 172 -18.15 -3.50 15.64
N GLU A 173 -19.06 -2.61 15.27
CA GLU A 173 -20.37 -2.96 14.74
C GLU A 173 -20.50 -2.54 13.28
N MET A 174 -20.78 -3.49 12.39
CA MET A 174 -21.11 -3.24 10.99
C MET A 174 -22.52 -2.63 10.90
N ARG A 175 -22.63 -1.50 10.21
CA ARG A 175 -23.88 -0.74 10.09
C ARG A 175 -24.47 -0.75 8.67
N LYS A 176 -23.64 -0.62 7.66
CA LYS A 176 -24.08 -0.48 6.27
C LYS A 176 -23.11 -1.18 5.32
N GLU A 177 -23.63 -1.64 4.18
CA GLU A 177 -22.85 -2.27 3.13
C GLU A 177 -23.39 -1.92 1.74
N ILE A 178 -22.47 -1.82 0.79
CA ILE A 178 -22.76 -1.93 -0.64
C ILE A 178 -22.19 -3.26 -1.09
N HIS A 179 -22.99 -4.04 -1.82
CA HIS A 179 -22.65 -5.38 -2.24
C HIS A 179 -22.20 -5.46 -3.69
N PHE A 180 -21.42 -6.46 -3.99
CA PHE A 180 -21.12 -6.91 -5.35
C PHE A 180 -22.44 -7.11 -6.14
N PRO A 181 -22.53 -6.69 -7.40
CA PRO A 181 -21.43 -6.27 -8.26
C PRO A 181 -21.09 -4.78 -8.24
N HIS A 182 -21.70 -3.98 -7.36
CA HIS A 182 -21.50 -2.55 -7.27
C HIS A 182 -20.27 -2.26 -6.40
N SER A 183 -19.14 -1.89 -7.02
CA SER A 183 -17.86 -1.70 -6.33
C SER A 183 -17.10 -0.52 -6.90
N LEU A 184 -16.67 0.39 -6.02
CA LEU A 184 -15.78 1.49 -6.38
C LEU A 184 -14.38 0.98 -6.76
N GLY A 185 -13.88 -0.04 -6.04
CA GLY A 185 -12.61 -0.68 -6.35
C GLY A 185 -12.62 -1.35 -7.73
N LEU A 186 -13.67 -2.13 -8.07
CA LEU A 186 -13.79 -2.74 -9.39
C LEU A 186 -14.01 -1.70 -10.50
N LEU A 187 -14.72 -0.61 -10.24
CA LEU A 187 -14.83 0.51 -11.18
C LEU A 187 -13.44 1.10 -11.48
N TYR A 188 -12.64 1.40 -10.45
CA TYR A 188 -11.28 1.90 -10.62
C TYR A 188 -10.39 0.89 -11.36
N SER A 189 -10.50 -0.40 -11.02
CA SER A 189 -9.78 -1.48 -11.68
C SER A 189 -10.19 -1.67 -13.15
N ALA A 190 -11.45 -1.39 -13.52
CA ALA A 190 -11.89 -1.39 -14.91
C ALA A 190 -11.16 -0.33 -15.74
N PHE A 191 -10.97 0.88 -15.18
CA PHE A 191 -10.16 1.93 -15.83
C PHE A 191 -8.66 1.61 -15.80
N THR A 192 -8.16 0.94 -14.75
CA THR A 192 -6.79 0.42 -14.71
C THR A 192 -6.54 -0.55 -15.86
N TYR A 193 -7.41 -1.52 -16.05
CA TYR A 193 -7.39 -2.43 -17.19
C TYR A 193 -7.47 -1.69 -18.52
N TYR A 194 -8.41 -0.75 -18.64
CA TYR A 194 -8.68 -0.03 -19.88
C TYR A 194 -7.54 0.90 -20.31
N THR A 195 -6.80 1.44 -19.35
CA THR A 195 -5.56 2.20 -19.59
C THR A 195 -4.31 1.32 -19.78
N GLY A 196 -4.50 -0.01 -19.87
CA GLY A 196 -3.46 -0.99 -20.19
C GLY A 196 -2.52 -1.32 -19.03
N PHE A 197 -2.96 -1.12 -17.81
CA PHE A 197 -2.23 -1.53 -16.61
C PHE A 197 -2.84 -2.81 -16.02
N LYS A 198 -2.00 -3.55 -15.31
CA LYS A 198 -2.42 -4.79 -14.66
C LYS A 198 -3.31 -4.50 -13.44
N VAL A 199 -4.49 -5.09 -13.39
CA VAL A 199 -5.40 -5.02 -12.25
C VAL A 199 -4.76 -5.61 -11.00
N ASN A 200 -5.10 -5.09 -9.83
CA ASN A 200 -4.55 -5.40 -8.51
C ASN A 200 -3.06 -5.00 -8.31
N SER A 201 -2.46 -4.37 -9.31
CA SER A 201 -1.08 -3.85 -9.18
C SER A 201 -0.82 -2.56 -9.95
N GLY A 202 -1.77 -2.07 -10.74
CA GLY A 202 -1.63 -0.89 -11.59
C GLY A 202 -2.46 0.33 -11.16
N GLU A 203 -3.33 0.20 -10.17
CA GLU A 203 -4.23 1.26 -9.70
C GLU A 203 -3.45 2.52 -9.28
N TYR A 204 -2.33 2.34 -8.60
CA TYR A 204 -1.46 3.46 -8.21
C TYR A 204 -0.78 4.16 -9.42
N LYS A 205 -0.65 3.47 -10.57
CA LYS A 205 -0.15 4.07 -11.82
C LYS A 205 -1.21 5.00 -12.41
N VAL A 206 -2.47 4.59 -12.41
CA VAL A 206 -3.61 5.42 -12.83
C VAL A 206 -3.72 6.65 -11.94
N MET A 207 -3.64 6.50 -10.61
CA MET A 207 -3.62 7.61 -9.66
C MET A 207 -2.47 8.59 -9.93
N GLY A 208 -1.25 8.08 -10.20
CA GLY A 208 -0.08 8.92 -10.53
C GLY A 208 -0.14 9.55 -11.92
N LEU A 209 -0.95 9.01 -12.83
CA LEU A 209 -1.15 9.52 -14.18
C LEU A 209 -2.21 10.63 -14.24
N ALA A 210 -3.17 10.62 -13.32
CA ALA A 210 -4.31 11.52 -13.30
C ALA A 210 -3.95 13.02 -13.41
N PRO A 211 -2.93 13.56 -12.72
CA PRO A 211 -2.57 14.97 -12.80
C PRO A 211 -2.05 15.45 -14.18
N TYR A 212 -1.72 14.52 -15.07
CA TYR A 212 -1.29 14.84 -16.44
C TYR A 212 -2.46 15.04 -17.42
N GLY A 213 -3.68 14.61 -17.05
CA GLY A 213 -4.88 14.70 -17.88
C GLY A 213 -5.88 15.73 -17.37
N GLU A 214 -6.97 15.87 -18.12
CA GLU A 214 -8.15 16.64 -17.74
C GLU A 214 -9.34 15.70 -17.50
N PRO A 215 -10.19 15.93 -16.49
CA PRO A 215 -11.29 15.04 -16.14
C PRO A 215 -12.50 15.16 -17.09
N ARG A 216 -12.26 15.26 -18.40
CA ARG A 216 -13.29 15.53 -19.42
C ARG A 216 -14.34 14.41 -19.55
N PHE A 217 -14.04 13.22 -19.08
CA PHE A 217 -14.98 12.10 -19.07
C PHE A 217 -15.70 11.91 -17.72
N ALA A 218 -15.39 12.71 -16.70
CA ALA A 218 -15.94 12.52 -15.36
C ALA A 218 -17.47 12.59 -15.34
N GLN A 219 -18.07 13.59 -16.02
CA GLN A 219 -19.51 13.72 -16.11
C GLN A 219 -20.15 12.51 -16.81
N ARG A 220 -19.53 12.03 -17.90
CA ARG A 220 -19.98 10.84 -18.64
C ARG A 220 -19.94 9.57 -17.78
N ILE A 221 -18.93 9.43 -16.92
CA ILE A 221 -18.84 8.32 -15.95
C ILE A 221 -20.01 8.39 -14.96
N LEU A 222 -20.29 9.57 -14.41
CA LEU A 222 -21.38 9.77 -13.45
C LEU A 222 -22.77 9.57 -14.05
N GLU A 223 -22.97 9.91 -15.34
CA GLU A 223 -24.27 9.77 -16.01
C GLU A 223 -24.53 8.36 -16.54
N GLU A 224 -23.49 7.71 -17.09
CA GLU A 224 -23.66 6.44 -17.83
C GLU A 224 -23.27 5.20 -17.02
N LEU A 225 -22.21 5.30 -16.20
CA LEU A 225 -21.66 4.15 -15.49
C LEU A 225 -22.09 4.07 -14.03
N LEU A 226 -22.45 5.21 -13.40
CA LEU A 226 -22.57 5.29 -11.95
C LEU A 226 -23.82 6.09 -11.53
N ASP A 227 -24.83 5.40 -11.01
CA ASP A 227 -25.95 6.06 -10.32
C ASP A 227 -25.50 6.42 -8.89
N LEU A 228 -24.98 7.65 -8.71
CA LEU A 228 -24.42 8.15 -7.45
C LEU A 228 -25.44 9.00 -6.70
N LYS A 229 -25.79 8.57 -5.48
CA LYS A 229 -26.73 9.26 -4.61
C LYS A 229 -26.07 10.39 -3.79
N PRO A 230 -26.87 11.31 -3.21
CA PRO A 230 -26.32 12.40 -2.38
C PRO A 230 -25.55 11.91 -1.15
N ASP A 231 -25.91 10.77 -0.58
CA ASP A 231 -25.25 10.14 0.56
C ASP A 231 -23.97 9.36 0.19
N GLY A 232 -23.61 9.36 -1.09
CA GLY A 232 -22.46 8.63 -1.61
C GLY A 232 -22.70 7.16 -1.92
N SER A 233 -23.87 6.61 -1.59
CA SER A 233 -24.26 5.28 -2.05
C SER A 233 -24.41 5.25 -3.57
N PHE A 234 -24.13 4.13 -4.20
CA PHE A 234 -24.11 4.07 -5.66
C PHE A 234 -24.46 2.69 -6.22
N ARG A 235 -24.84 2.69 -7.49
CA ARG A 235 -24.98 1.49 -8.29
C ARG A 235 -24.27 1.66 -9.62
N LEU A 236 -23.57 0.61 -10.07
CA LEU A 236 -22.94 0.58 -11.38
C LEU A 236 -23.92 0.09 -12.45
N ASN A 237 -23.87 0.69 -13.63
CA ASN A 237 -24.57 0.21 -14.81
C ASN A 237 -23.79 -0.96 -15.44
N LEU A 238 -24.17 -2.17 -15.07
CA LEU A 238 -23.45 -3.38 -15.45
C LEU A 238 -23.45 -3.67 -16.96
N SER A 239 -24.22 -2.95 -17.76
CA SER A 239 -24.24 -3.12 -19.22
C SER A 239 -22.92 -2.73 -19.91
N TYR A 240 -22.04 -2.04 -19.22
CA TYR A 240 -20.71 -1.60 -19.70
C TYR A 240 -19.56 -2.50 -19.25
N PHE A 241 -19.80 -3.43 -18.32
CA PHE A 241 -18.78 -4.24 -17.69
C PHE A 241 -18.94 -5.72 -17.97
N ASP A 242 -17.82 -6.44 -17.94
CA ASP A 242 -17.77 -7.89 -18.19
C ASP A 242 -17.22 -8.68 -16.98
N TYR A 243 -16.78 -8.02 -15.93
CA TYR A 243 -16.09 -8.66 -14.81
C TYR A 243 -16.95 -9.64 -13.99
N CYS A 244 -18.27 -9.58 -14.10
CA CYS A 244 -19.14 -10.50 -13.35
C CYS A 244 -19.02 -11.95 -13.86
N THR A 245 -18.96 -12.14 -15.17
CA THR A 245 -19.00 -13.47 -15.80
C THR A 245 -18.10 -13.59 -17.04
N GLY A 246 -17.44 -12.52 -17.44
CA GLY A 246 -16.52 -12.47 -18.57
C GLY A 246 -15.06 -12.71 -18.17
N LEU A 247 -14.19 -12.67 -19.17
CA LEU A 247 -12.72 -12.75 -19.02
C LEU A 247 -12.04 -11.38 -19.13
N ARG A 248 -12.83 -10.31 -19.22
CA ARG A 248 -12.38 -8.92 -19.33
C ARG A 248 -13.08 -8.06 -18.28
N MET A 249 -12.51 -6.89 -17.98
CA MET A 249 -13.15 -5.94 -17.07
C MET A 249 -14.27 -5.15 -17.77
N THR A 250 -14.08 -4.80 -19.04
CA THR A 250 -14.96 -3.93 -19.84
C THR A 250 -15.40 -4.61 -21.14
N ASN A 251 -16.46 -4.11 -21.76
CA ASN A 251 -16.99 -4.61 -23.01
C ASN A 251 -17.01 -3.54 -24.13
N ARG A 252 -17.57 -3.87 -25.30
CA ARG A 252 -17.61 -2.99 -26.45
C ARG A 252 -18.37 -1.67 -26.20
N ARG A 253 -19.43 -1.69 -25.39
CA ARG A 253 -20.16 -0.45 -25.05
C ARG A 253 -19.27 0.53 -24.28
N PHE A 254 -18.40 0.02 -23.41
CA PHE A 254 -17.41 0.83 -22.72
C PHE A 254 -16.40 1.43 -23.71
N GLU A 255 -15.98 0.66 -24.74
CA GLU A 255 -15.09 1.14 -25.80
C GLU A 255 -15.74 2.27 -26.62
N GLU A 256 -17.03 2.11 -26.96
CA GLU A 256 -17.82 3.13 -27.68
C GLU A 256 -17.99 4.40 -26.83
N LEU A 257 -18.25 4.24 -25.52
CA LEU A 257 -18.43 5.34 -24.59
C LEU A 257 -17.16 6.20 -24.43
N PHE A 258 -15.98 5.57 -24.44
CA PHE A 258 -14.70 6.23 -24.22
C PHE A 258 -13.84 6.36 -25.49
N GLU A 259 -14.45 6.31 -26.66
CA GLU A 259 -13.86 6.70 -27.97
C GLU A 259 -12.69 5.80 -28.41
N GLY A 260 -12.76 4.48 -28.16
CA GLY A 260 -11.80 3.53 -28.68
C GLY A 260 -11.52 2.32 -27.76
N PRO A 261 -10.65 1.40 -28.18
CA PRO A 261 -10.37 0.17 -27.44
C PRO A 261 -9.50 0.39 -26.21
N PRO A 262 -9.41 -0.60 -25.29
CA PRO A 262 -8.44 -0.58 -24.21
C PRO A 262 -7.00 -0.57 -24.75
N ARG A 263 -6.11 0.19 -24.10
CA ARG A 263 -4.69 0.25 -24.46
C ARG A 263 -4.00 -1.09 -24.21
N GLN A 264 -3.20 -1.52 -25.15
CA GLN A 264 -2.29 -2.64 -24.94
C GLN A 264 -1.06 -2.22 -24.11
N ALA A 265 -0.50 -3.13 -23.32
CA ALA A 265 0.60 -2.81 -22.40
C ALA A 265 1.86 -2.23 -23.10
N ASN A 266 2.10 -2.57 -24.37
CA ASN A 266 3.23 -2.11 -25.19
C ASN A 266 2.95 -0.82 -25.98
N GLU A 267 1.70 -0.32 -25.97
CA GLU A 267 1.35 0.93 -26.65
C GLU A 267 1.74 2.16 -25.81
N LEU A 268 1.99 3.28 -26.48
CA LEU A 268 2.27 4.55 -25.83
C LEU A 268 0.98 5.11 -25.16
N LEU A 269 1.17 5.82 -24.06
CA LEU A 269 0.11 6.60 -23.44
C LEU A 269 -0.24 7.78 -24.35
N THR A 270 -1.52 7.99 -24.60
CA THR A 270 -2.06 9.15 -25.31
C THR A 270 -2.81 10.08 -24.37
N GLN A 271 -3.15 11.29 -24.81
CA GLN A 271 -3.92 12.23 -24.01
C GLN A 271 -5.25 11.62 -23.54
N ARG A 272 -5.93 10.83 -24.37
CA ARG A 272 -7.15 10.10 -23.97
C ARG A 272 -6.93 9.25 -22.71
N HIS A 273 -5.80 8.55 -22.60
CA HIS A 273 -5.49 7.72 -21.45
C HIS A 273 -5.20 8.55 -20.18
N LEU A 274 -4.57 9.75 -20.35
CA LEU A 274 -4.35 10.70 -19.26
C LEU A 274 -5.70 11.26 -18.77
N ASP A 275 -6.60 11.63 -19.68
CA ASP A 275 -7.92 12.17 -19.37
C ASP A 275 -8.83 11.12 -18.72
N LEU A 276 -8.74 9.87 -19.14
CA LEU A 276 -9.44 8.76 -18.49
C LEU A 276 -8.95 8.55 -17.04
N ALA A 277 -7.64 8.61 -16.83
CA ALA A 277 -7.06 8.53 -15.49
C ALA A 277 -7.50 9.69 -14.60
N ALA A 278 -7.47 10.93 -15.11
CA ALA A 278 -7.96 12.11 -14.42
C ALA A 278 -9.47 12.01 -14.10
N SER A 279 -10.25 11.47 -15.03
CA SER A 279 -11.69 11.35 -14.89
C SER A 279 -12.11 10.34 -13.85
N ILE A 280 -11.53 9.13 -13.86
CA ILE A 280 -11.86 8.12 -12.84
C ILE A 280 -11.35 8.54 -11.45
N GLN A 281 -10.21 9.23 -11.38
CA GLN A 281 -9.72 9.77 -10.11
C GLN A 281 -10.70 10.82 -9.55
N ALA A 282 -11.17 11.77 -10.36
CA ALA A 282 -12.15 12.78 -9.96
C ALA A 282 -13.47 12.15 -9.49
N VAL A 283 -13.97 11.13 -10.19
CA VAL A 283 -15.18 10.40 -9.79
C VAL A 283 -14.98 9.64 -8.49
N THR A 284 -13.83 8.98 -8.32
CA THR A 284 -13.50 8.28 -7.07
C THR A 284 -13.49 9.24 -5.87
N GLU A 285 -12.88 10.39 -6.03
CA GLU A 285 -12.83 11.44 -5.00
C GLU A 285 -14.24 11.96 -4.65
N GLU A 286 -15.09 12.19 -5.64
CA GLU A 286 -16.48 12.62 -5.43
C GLU A 286 -17.30 11.59 -4.65
N VAL A 287 -17.18 10.29 -5.00
CA VAL A 287 -17.85 9.20 -4.27
C VAL A 287 -17.38 9.17 -2.83
N VAL A 288 -16.07 9.17 -2.60
CA VAL A 288 -15.49 9.09 -1.24
C VAL A 288 -15.88 10.32 -0.41
N LEU A 289 -15.86 11.52 -0.98
CA LEU A 289 -16.28 12.75 -0.30
C LEU A 289 -17.76 12.74 0.07
N ARG A 290 -18.65 12.27 -0.83
CA ARG A 290 -20.09 12.15 -0.48
C ARG A 290 -20.30 11.15 0.65
N LEU A 291 -19.68 9.96 0.57
CA LEU A 291 -19.74 8.95 1.64
C LEU A 291 -19.28 9.55 2.98
N THR A 292 -18.11 10.16 3.02
CA THR A 292 -17.55 10.69 4.28
C THR A 292 -18.35 11.86 4.83
N ARG A 293 -18.88 12.74 3.99
CA ARG A 293 -19.75 13.85 4.41
C ARG A 293 -21.07 13.34 4.99
N ALA A 294 -21.71 12.37 4.33
CA ALA A 294 -22.95 11.77 4.83
C ALA A 294 -22.71 11.03 6.15
N LEU A 295 -21.63 10.27 6.27
CA LEU A 295 -21.27 9.56 7.50
C LEU A 295 -20.98 10.51 8.66
N ALA A 296 -20.25 11.60 8.43
CA ALA A 296 -20.01 12.61 9.45
C ALA A 296 -21.32 13.27 9.94
N ALA A 297 -22.23 13.59 9.00
CA ALA A 297 -23.53 14.19 9.32
C ALA A 297 -24.44 13.23 10.07
N GLU A 298 -24.44 11.95 9.73
CA GLU A 298 -25.28 10.92 10.33
C GLU A 298 -24.82 10.52 11.73
N THR A 299 -23.50 10.35 11.91
CA THR A 299 -22.94 9.80 13.15
C THR A 299 -22.51 10.86 14.15
N GLY A 300 -22.20 12.08 13.70
CA GLY A 300 -21.57 13.12 14.51
C GLY A 300 -20.15 12.77 14.99
N ALA A 301 -19.55 11.70 14.47
CA ALA A 301 -18.24 11.23 14.89
C ALA A 301 -17.12 12.20 14.44
N GLU A 302 -16.13 12.38 15.31
CA GLU A 302 -14.97 13.25 15.02
C GLU A 302 -13.85 12.52 14.28
N ASN A 303 -13.80 11.19 14.36
CA ASN A 303 -12.71 10.37 13.87
C ASN A 303 -13.17 9.42 12.77
N LEU A 304 -12.33 9.29 11.73
CA LEU A 304 -12.54 8.37 10.63
C LEU A 304 -11.34 7.42 10.50
N CYS A 305 -11.61 6.12 10.41
CA CYS A 305 -10.65 5.11 9.99
C CYS A 305 -10.95 4.65 8.56
N LEU A 306 -9.91 4.42 7.76
CA LEU A 306 -10.01 3.94 6.38
C LEU A 306 -9.26 2.62 6.21
N ALA A 307 -9.90 1.65 5.54
CA ALA A 307 -9.32 0.36 5.17
C ALA A 307 -9.86 -0.16 3.83
N GLY A 308 -9.35 -1.30 3.36
CA GLY A 308 -9.63 -1.86 2.03
C GLY A 308 -8.70 -1.27 0.96
N GLY A 309 -8.59 -1.93 -0.19
CA GLY A 309 -7.66 -1.55 -1.25
C GLY A 309 -7.83 -0.12 -1.77
N VAL A 310 -9.06 0.42 -1.78
CA VAL A 310 -9.34 1.82 -2.19
C VAL A 310 -8.76 2.83 -1.20
N ALA A 311 -8.60 2.48 0.08
CA ALA A 311 -7.95 3.36 1.07
C ALA A 311 -6.44 3.60 0.79
N LEU A 312 -5.83 2.89 -0.16
CA LEU A 312 -4.51 3.21 -0.69
C LEU A 312 -4.50 4.41 -1.65
N ASN A 313 -5.69 4.93 -2.03
CA ASN A 313 -5.81 6.16 -2.82
C ASN A 313 -5.53 7.38 -1.94
N CYS A 314 -4.25 7.69 -1.78
CA CYS A 314 -3.77 8.78 -0.92
C CYS A 314 -4.24 10.17 -1.38
N VAL A 315 -4.64 10.34 -2.64
CA VAL A 315 -5.19 11.59 -3.17
C VAL A 315 -6.60 11.82 -2.62
N ALA A 316 -7.47 10.80 -2.69
CA ALA A 316 -8.80 10.85 -2.10
C ALA A 316 -8.72 11.06 -0.58
N ASN A 317 -7.83 10.32 0.11
CA ASN A 317 -7.62 10.47 1.56
C ASN A 317 -7.22 11.89 1.96
N GLY A 318 -6.30 12.51 1.20
CA GLY A 318 -5.90 13.90 1.43
C GLY A 318 -7.07 14.89 1.25
N LYS A 319 -7.95 14.64 0.28
CA LYS A 319 -9.17 15.45 0.09
C LYS A 319 -10.17 15.29 1.23
N VAL A 320 -10.35 14.06 1.73
CA VAL A 320 -11.21 13.79 2.90
C VAL A 320 -10.71 14.57 4.13
N LEU A 321 -9.40 14.56 4.38
CA LEU A 321 -8.82 15.32 5.49
C LEU A 321 -9.06 16.83 5.32
N ARG A 322 -8.80 17.38 4.13
CA ARG A 322 -9.01 18.82 3.84
C ARG A 322 -10.49 19.25 3.83
N ASP A 323 -11.43 18.34 3.54
CA ASP A 323 -12.87 18.60 3.63
C ASP A 323 -13.32 18.92 5.07
N GLY A 324 -12.56 18.47 6.08
CA GLY A 324 -12.68 18.86 7.49
C GLY A 324 -13.96 18.40 8.17
N ARG A 325 -14.73 17.47 7.59
CA ARG A 325 -15.92 16.90 8.21
C ARG A 325 -15.59 15.97 9.38
N PHE A 326 -14.46 15.26 9.26
CA PHE A 326 -13.84 14.56 10.37
C PHE A 326 -12.62 15.36 10.86
N LYS A 327 -12.46 15.49 12.17
CA LYS A 327 -11.32 16.20 12.76
C LYS A 327 -10.02 15.42 12.56
N ARG A 328 -10.09 14.09 12.59
CA ARG A 328 -8.95 13.21 12.44
C ARG A 328 -9.28 12.06 11.49
N VAL A 329 -8.34 11.76 10.61
CA VAL A 329 -8.42 10.64 9.65
C VAL A 329 -7.21 9.76 9.88
N TRP A 330 -7.44 8.47 10.09
CA TRP A 330 -6.40 7.47 10.20
C TRP A 330 -6.58 6.39 9.14
N VAL A 331 -5.52 6.06 8.42
CA VAL A 331 -5.55 5.07 7.33
C VAL A 331 -4.65 3.91 7.70
N GLN A 332 -5.17 2.67 7.62
CA GLN A 332 -4.37 1.47 7.84
C GLN A 332 -3.19 1.42 6.87
N PRO A 333 -1.92 1.36 7.33
CA PRO A 333 -0.75 1.33 6.44
C PRO A 333 -0.74 0.12 5.49
N ALA A 334 -1.24 -1.03 5.93
CA ALA A 334 -1.47 -2.21 5.11
C ALA A 334 -2.96 -2.35 4.74
N ALA A 335 -3.56 -1.29 4.14
CA ALA A 335 -5.01 -1.22 3.92
C ALA A 335 -5.57 -2.30 3.00
N GLY A 336 -4.77 -2.90 2.11
CA GLY A 336 -5.17 -4.05 1.28
C GLY A 336 -5.23 -5.37 2.05
N ASP A 337 -5.35 -6.48 1.32
CA ASP A 337 -5.58 -7.83 1.86
C ASP A 337 -4.50 -8.31 2.85
N ALA A 338 -3.26 -7.84 2.73
CA ALA A 338 -2.21 -8.16 3.70
C ALA A 338 -2.60 -7.74 5.13
N GLY A 339 -3.24 -6.57 5.29
CA GLY A 339 -3.75 -6.11 6.58
C GLY A 339 -4.91 -6.93 7.11
N GLY A 340 -5.59 -7.70 6.25
CA GLY A 340 -6.62 -8.65 6.65
C GLY A 340 -6.09 -9.71 7.62
N ALA A 341 -4.81 -10.12 7.49
CA ALA A 341 -4.18 -11.02 8.46
C ALA A 341 -4.18 -10.40 9.88
N LEU A 342 -3.71 -9.15 9.99
CA LEU A 342 -3.73 -8.42 11.25
C LEU A 342 -5.17 -8.20 11.76
N GLY A 343 -6.08 -7.81 10.86
CA GLY A 343 -7.48 -7.58 11.19
C GLY A 343 -8.18 -8.83 11.70
N ALA A 344 -7.93 -9.99 11.11
CA ALA A 344 -8.49 -11.25 11.58
C ALA A 344 -8.02 -11.58 13.01
N ALA A 345 -6.73 -11.37 13.32
CA ALA A 345 -6.20 -11.58 14.67
C ALA A 345 -6.82 -10.60 15.69
N LEU A 346 -6.92 -9.31 15.34
CA LEU A 346 -7.52 -8.30 16.19
C LEU A 346 -9.04 -8.52 16.38
N CYS A 347 -9.75 -8.91 15.30
CA CYS A 347 -11.16 -9.30 15.37
C CYS A 347 -11.36 -10.50 16.30
N ALA A 348 -10.52 -11.54 16.17
CA ALA A 348 -10.58 -12.70 17.05
C ALA A 348 -10.36 -12.31 18.52
N TYR A 349 -9.43 -11.43 18.81
CA TYR A 349 -9.14 -10.98 20.17
C TYR A 349 -10.25 -10.08 20.76
N HIS A 350 -10.56 -8.99 20.07
CA HIS A 350 -11.47 -7.97 20.61
C HIS A 350 -12.95 -8.34 20.44
N VAL A 351 -13.34 -8.82 19.24
CA VAL A 351 -14.75 -9.06 18.93
C VAL A 351 -15.17 -10.47 19.36
N PHE A 352 -14.45 -11.54 18.92
CA PHE A 352 -14.88 -12.91 19.19
C PHE A 352 -14.61 -13.34 20.63
N GLN A 353 -13.49 -12.89 21.21
CA GLN A 353 -13.13 -13.18 22.60
C GLN A 353 -13.54 -12.07 23.59
N ASN A 354 -14.17 -11.00 23.09
CA ASN A 354 -14.68 -9.87 23.88
C ASN A 354 -13.62 -9.30 24.85
N ARG A 355 -12.37 -9.10 24.37
CA ARG A 355 -11.28 -8.62 25.20
C ARG A 355 -11.12 -7.11 25.07
N PRO A 356 -10.88 -6.40 26.19
CA PRO A 356 -10.69 -4.96 26.15
C PRO A 356 -9.48 -4.56 25.32
N ARG A 357 -9.50 -3.33 24.83
CA ARG A 357 -8.42 -2.72 24.12
C ARG A 357 -7.33 -2.25 25.08
N CYS A 358 -6.07 -2.50 24.77
CA CYS A 358 -4.96 -1.88 25.49
C CYS A 358 -4.75 -0.48 24.91
N PRO A 359 -4.74 0.58 25.73
CA PRO A 359 -4.43 1.92 25.22
C PRO A 359 -3.07 1.94 24.51
N ALA A 360 -3.02 2.60 23.36
CA ALA A 360 -1.75 2.80 22.67
C ALA A 360 -0.84 3.71 23.52
N THR A 361 0.37 3.26 23.77
CA THR A 361 1.40 4.04 24.49
C THR A 361 2.19 4.97 23.57
N SER A 362 1.93 4.88 22.25
CA SER A 362 2.55 5.66 21.17
C SER A 362 1.47 6.33 20.32
N LEU A 363 1.84 6.85 19.14
CA LEU A 363 0.93 7.48 18.16
C LEU A 363 -0.25 6.57 17.79
N ASP A 364 -0.01 5.26 17.60
CA ASP A 364 -1.00 4.21 17.36
C ASP A 364 -0.40 2.81 17.63
N ALA A 365 -1.18 1.75 17.42
CA ALA A 365 -0.73 0.39 17.70
C ALA A 365 0.14 -0.21 16.58
N MET A 366 0.24 0.44 15.41
CA MET A 366 1.10 -0.02 14.31
C MET A 366 2.60 0.26 14.53
N GLN A 367 2.95 1.10 15.51
CA GLN A 367 4.34 1.38 15.88
C GLN A 367 5.20 1.83 14.67
N GLY A 368 4.66 2.72 13.83
CA GLY A 368 5.31 3.16 12.60
C GLY A 368 5.28 2.12 11.45
N ALA A 369 4.49 1.07 11.60
CA ALA A 369 4.40 -0.10 10.71
C ALA A 369 5.68 -0.98 10.68
N TYR A 370 6.64 -0.78 11.58
CA TYR A 370 7.88 -1.55 11.66
C TYR A 370 7.65 -2.90 12.38
N LEU A 371 6.95 -3.81 11.70
CA LEU A 371 6.49 -5.09 12.27
C LEU A 371 7.17 -6.31 11.64
N GLY A 372 7.92 -6.12 10.55
CA GLY A 372 8.59 -7.17 9.80
C GLY A 372 10.00 -7.50 10.29
N PRO A 373 10.76 -8.31 9.54
CA PRO A 373 12.09 -8.80 9.92
C PRO A 373 13.12 -7.71 10.18
N SER A 374 14.00 -7.95 11.13
CA SER A 374 15.21 -7.17 11.42
C SER A 374 16.42 -8.09 11.55
N PHE A 375 17.60 -7.53 11.44
CA PHE A 375 18.88 -8.25 11.53
C PHE A 375 19.81 -7.48 12.49
N SER A 376 20.56 -8.20 13.32
CA SER A 376 21.57 -7.56 14.18
C SER A 376 22.74 -7.03 13.35
N GLN A 377 23.54 -6.15 13.93
CA GLN A 377 24.75 -5.63 13.27
C GLN A 377 25.68 -6.78 12.84
N GLU A 378 25.91 -7.75 13.73
CA GLU A 378 26.77 -8.92 13.49
C GLU A 378 26.22 -9.80 12.37
N GLU A 379 24.90 -10.00 12.31
CA GLU A 379 24.25 -10.74 11.22
C GLU A 379 24.42 -10.02 9.88
N VAL A 380 24.25 -8.69 9.84
CA VAL A 380 24.43 -7.90 8.61
C VAL A 380 25.88 -7.97 8.13
N GLU A 381 26.85 -7.78 9.01
CA GLU A 381 28.27 -7.89 8.68
C GLU A 381 28.64 -9.28 8.13
N ALA A 382 28.21 -10.33 8.83
CA ALA A 382 28.49 -11.71 8.42
C ALA A 382 27.89 -12.05 7.05
N ARG A 383 26.63 -11.64 6.80
CA ARG A 383 25.93 -11.88 5.54
C ARG A 383 26.56 -11.09 4.38
N LEU A 384 26.89 -9.82 4.59
CA LEU A 384 27.57 -8.99 3.59
C LEU A 384 28.98 -9.52 3.29
N ALA A 385 29.75 -9.90 4.30
CA ALA A 385 31.05 -10.52 4.13
C ALA A 385 30.98 -11.84 3.36
N GLY A 386 29.98 -12.68 3.65
CA GLY A 386 29.70 -13.94 2.94
C GLY A 386 29.40 -13.73 1.45
N LEU A 387 28.87 -12.57 1.08
CA LEU A 387 28.68 -12.15 -0.32
C LEU A 387 29.95 -11.54 -0.92
N GLY A 388 31.03 -11.36 -0.15
CA GLY A 388 32.25 -10.68 -0.55
C GLY A 388 32.05 -9.18 -0.79
N ALA A 389 31.08 -8.58 -0.12
CA ALA A 389 30.87 -7.14 -0.13
C ALA A 389 32.01 -6.43 0.62
N ARG A 390 32.42 -5.27 0.12
CA ARG A 390 33.37 -4.37 0.79
C ARG A 390 32.58 -3.28 1.52
N PHE A 391 32.76 -3.17 2.83
CA PHE A 391 32.07 -2.17 3.65
C PHE A 391 32.95 -1.65 4.76
N SER A 392 32.60 -0.48 5.27
CA SER A 392 33.15 0.08 6.50
C SER A 392 32.05 0.08 7.57
N ALA A 393 32.31 -0.54 8.73
CA ALA A 393 31.42 -0.44 9.89
C ALA A 393 31.73 0.88 10.61
N LEU A 394 30.72 1.77 10.70
CA LEU A 394 30.85 3.11 11.26
C LEU A 394 29.99 3.25 12.52
N ARG A 395 30.37 4.15 13.43
CA ARG A 395 29.48 4.58 14.52
C ARG A 395 28.35 5.43 13.94
N ASP A 396 27.23 5.51 14.64
CA ASP A 396 26.01 6.18 14.20
C ASP A 396 26.23 7.63 13.74
N ASP A 397 27.02 8.40 14.48
CA ASP A 397 27.34 9.79 14.16
C ASP A 397 28.07 9.92 12.81
N HIS A 398 29.13 9.15 12.63
CA HIS A 398 29.90 9.12 11.38
C HIS A 398 29.12 8.52 10.21
N LEU A 399 28.24 7.53 10.47
CA LEU A 399 27.38 6.94 9.45
C LEU A 399 26.37 7.96 8.92
N ILE A 400 25.72 8.69 9.82
CA ILE A 400 24.76 9.74 9.45
C ILE A 400 25.47 10.84 8.65
N GLU A 401 26.63 11.31 9.09
CA GLU A 401 27.44 12.32 8.40
C GLU A 401 27.82 11.86 6.98
N ALA A 402 28.38 10.65 6.83
CA ALA A 402 28.75 10.08 5.54
C ALA A 402 27.54 9.87 4.60
N THR A 403 26.37 9.56 5.18
CA THR A 403 25.12 9.43 4.43
C THR A 403 24.61 10.78 3.94
N VAL A 404 24.67 11.81 4.79
CA VAL A 404 24.32 13.20 4.42
C VAL A 404 25.25 13.71 3.32
N ASP A 405 26.57 13.47 3.43
CA ASP A 405 27.53 13.86 2.40
C ASP A 405 27.21 13.21 1.05
N ALA A 406 26.84 11.92 1.06
CA ALA A 406 26.43 11.21 -0.18
C ALA A 406 25.15 11.83 -0.77
N LEU A 407 24.13 12.12 0.04
CA LEU A 407 22.88 12.73 -0.39
C LEU A 407 23.09 14.13 -0.97
N VAL A 408 23.83 14.98 -0.26
CA VAL A 408 24.19 16.35 -0.69
C VAL A 408 25.03 16.31 -1.97
N GLY A 409 25.89 15.29 -2.13
CA GLY A 409 26.63 15.01 -3.35
C GLY A 409 25.77 14.49 -4.51
N GLY A 410 24.44 14.42 -4.36
CA GLY A 410 23.51 14.01 -5.41
C GLY A 410 23.47 12.50 -5.66
N LYS A 411 24.02 11.68 -4.75
CA LYS A 411 24.02 10.22 -4.84
C LYS A 411 22.67 9.62 -4.38
N ALA A 412 22.26 8.53 -5.03
CA ALA A 412 21.15 7.70 -4.55
C ALA A 412 21.66 6.74 -3.46
N VAL A 413 20.99 6.72 -2.32
CA VAL A 413 21.37 5.93 -1.15
C VAL A 413 20.35 4.83 -0.88
N GLY A 414 20.76 3.56 -0.93
CA GLY A 414 20.00 2.44 -0.36
C GLY A 414 20.09 2.48 1.16
N TRP A 415 18.96 2.51 1.84
CA TRP A 415 18.85 2.63 3.29
C TRP A 415 18.10 1.43 3.86
N PHE A 416 18.83 0.57 4.57
CA PHE A 416 18.35 -0.69 5.15
C PHE A 416 18.60 -0.68 6.65
N GLN A 417 17.53 -0.47 7.45
CA GLN A 417 17.64 -0.20 8.89
C GLN A 417 16.52 -0.88 9.68
N GLY A 418 16.84 -1.45 10.82
CA GLY A 418 15.90 -1.95 11.81
C GLY A 418 14.84 -2.91 11.26
N ARG A 419 13.67 -2.92 11.89
CA ARG A 419 12.54 -3.77 11.46
C ARG A 419 11.93 -3.26 10.15
N MET A 420 11.63 -4.21 9.25
CA MET A 420 10.96 -3.92 7.98
C MET A 420 9.52 -3.42 8.17
N GLU A 421 9.06 -2.57 7.28
CA GLU A 421 7.67 -2.09 7.23
C GLU A 421 6.70 -3.20 6.82
N PHE A 422 5.52 -3.24 7.47
CA PHE A 422 4.37 -4.03 7.07
C PHE A 422 3.40 -3.17 6.25
N GLY A 423 3.23 -3.50 4.97
CA GLY A 423 2.43 -2.76 4.01
C GLY A 423 3.16 -2.43 2.71
N PRO A 424 2.50 -1.71 1.77
CA PRO A 424 3.04 -1.47 0.43
C PRO A 424 4.01 -0.28 0.35
N ARG A 425 4.20 0.47 1.44
CA ARG A 425 5.05 1.66 1.49
C ARG A 425 6.29 1.42 2.32
N THR A 426 7.41 1.98 1.89
CA THR A 426 8.62 2.06 2.71
C THR A 426 8.66 3.39 3.43
N LEU A 427 9.00 3.33 4.70
CA LEU A 427 8.85 4.43 5.65
C LEU A 427 10.19 4.77 6.33
N GLY A 428 11.31 4.39 5.69
CA GLY A 428 12.65 4.66 6.20
C GLY A 428 13.34 3.44 6.84
N ALA A 429 12.84 2.20 6.60
CA ALA A 429 13.55 0.98 6.98
C ALA A 429 14.11 0.22 5.77
N ARG A 430 13.38 0.19 4.66
CA ARG A 430 13.78 -0.46 3.40
C ARG A 430 13.61 0.52 2.24
N SER A 431 14.35 1.62 2.27
CA SER A 431 14.14 2.80 1.41
C SER A 431 15.31 3.07 0.48
N ILE A 432 15.04 3.71 -0.64
CA ILE A 432 16.04 4.43 -1.42
C ILE A 432 15.80 5.91 -1.20
N LEU A 433 16.85 6.62 -0.79
CA LEU A 433 16.84 8.03 -0.44
C LEU A 433 17.56 8.86 -1.50
N GLY A 434 17.15 10.12 -1.63
CA GLY A 434 17.79 11.09 -2.51
C GLY A 434 17.55 12.53 -2.07
N ASP A 435 18.32 13.47 -2.62
CA ASP A 435 18.16 14.90 -2.36
C ASP A 435 16.95 15.44 -3.15
N PRO A 436 15.89 15.95 -2.48
CA PRO A 436 14.68 16.45 -3.14
C PRO A 436 14.92 17.77 -3.89
N ARG A 437 16.00 18.51 -3.58
CA ARG A 437 16.35 19.79 -4.21
C ARG A 437 16.93 19.62 -5.61
N SER A 438 17.44 18.42 -5.91
CA SER A 438 18.03 18.11 -7.23
C SER A 438 16.97 18.03 -8.31
N PRO A 439 17.04 18.82 -9.38
CA PRO A 439 16.07 18.77 -10.48
C PRO A 439 16.19 17.50 -11.32
N THR A 440 17.30 16.76 -11.20
CA THR A 440 17.56 15.53 -11.97
C THR A 440 17.29 14.25 -11.15
N MET A 441 17.13 14.34 -9.83
CA MET A 441 17.01 13.16 -8.95
C MET A 441 15.82 12.28 -9.35
N GLN A 442 14.68 12.86 -9.71
CA GLN A 442 13.51 12.10 -10.18
C GLN A 442 13.84 11.25 -11.41
N SER A 443 14.50 11.83 -12.38
CA SER A 443 14.93 11.15 -13.61
C SER A 443 15.96 10.06 -13.32
N VAL A 444 16.97 10.36 -12.48
CA VAL A 444 18.00 9.40 -12.06
C VAL A 444 17.35 8.17 -11.40
N LEU A 445 16.49 8.39 -10.42
CA LEU A 445 15.83 7.29 -9.69
C LEU A 445 14.90 6.47 -10.58
N ASN A 446 14.11 7.10 -11.47
CA ASN A 446 13.22 6.37 -12.36
C ASN A 446 13.97 5.55 -13.41
N LEU A 447 15.01 6.10 -14.04
CA LEU A 447 15.68 5.47 -15.17
C LEU A 447 16.83 4.55 -14.75
N LYS A 448 17.68 4.98 -13.78
CA LYS A 448 18.90 4.24 -13.40
C LYS A 448 18.67 3.24 -12.25
N VAL A 449 17.64 3.46 -11.44
CA VAL A 449 17.37 2.62 -10.25
C VAL A 449 16.12 1.79 -10.45
N LYS A 450 14.98 2.45 -10.73
CA LYS A 450 13.67 1.78 -10.80
C LYS A 450 13.39 1.10 -12.13
N HIS A 451 14.06 1.50 -13.22
CA HIS A 451 13.80 1.01 -14.58
C HIS A 451 12.32 1.07 -14.96
N ARG A 452 11.67 2.21 -14.71
CA ARG A 452 10.23 2.39 -14.86
C ARG A 452 9.87 3.70 -15.58
N GLU A 453 8.58 3.89 -15.80
CA GLU A 453 8.00 5.06 -16.45
C GLU A 453 8.38 6.36 -15.71
N SER A 454 8.82 7.38 -16.46
CA SER A 454 9.34 8.65 -15.91
C SER A 454 8.25 9.52 -15.25
N PHE A 455 6.98 9.37 -15.62
CA PHE A 455 5.89 10.18 -15.08
C PHE A 455 5.57 9.91 -13.60
N ARG A 456 6.10 8.83 -13.02
CA ARG A 456 5.80 8.45 -11.64
C ARG A 456 6.51 9.36 -10.64
N PRO A 457 5.76 10.03 -9.73
CA PRO A 457 6.37 10.88 -8.71
C PRO A 457 7.06 10.06 -7.62
N PHE A 458 7.94 10.72 -6.87
CA PHE A 458 8.49 10.21 -5.62
C PHE A 458 7.86 10.90 -4.42
N ALA A 459 7.87 10.23 -3.28
CA ALA A 459 7.30 10.73 -2.05
C ALA A 459 8.38 11.45 -1.20
N PRO A 460 8.04 12.57 -0.53
CA PRO A 460 8.86 13.16 0.50
C PRO A 460 8.69 12.44 1.84
N SER A 461 9.79 12.23 2.55
CA SER A 461 9.81 12.11 4.02
C SER A 461 10.22 13.44 4.60
N VAL A 462 9.50 13.95 5.58
CA VAL A 462 9.72 15.24 6.23
C VAL A 462 9.72 15.07 7.74
N LEU A 463 10.54 15.83 8.47
CA LEU A 463 10.45 15.91 9.92
C LEU A 463 9.05 16.36 10.34
N ARG A 464 8.43 15.68 11.34
CA ARG A 464 7.07 16.01 11.77
C ARG A 464 6.91 17.47 12.18
N GLU A 465 7.89 17.98 12.87
CA GLU A 465 7.94 19.35 13.38
C GLU A 465 8.04 20.42 12.27
N ASP A 466 8.46 20.03 11.06
CA ASP A 466 8.62 20.94 9.93
C ASP A 466 7.51 20.82 8.88
N VAL A 467 6.59 19.86 9.01
CA VAL A 467 5.64 19.53 7.93
C VAL A 467 4.80 20.73 7.51
N ALA A 468 4.23 21.48 8.45
CA ALA A 468 3.39 22.64 8.18
C ALA A 468 4.13 23.79 7.48
N ALA A 469 5.46 23.86 7.66
CA ALA A 469 6.28 24.84 6.97
C ALA A 469 6.59 24.46 5.51
N TRP A 470 6.53 23.19 5.15
CA TRP A 470 6.91 22.70 3.82
C TRP A 470 5.72 22.24 2.96
N PHE A 471 4.63 21.85 3.60
CA PHE A 471 3.43 21.37 2.94
C PHE A 471 2.18 21.99 3.55
N ASP A 472 1.11 22.05 2.78
CA ASP A 472 -0.21 22.47 3.26
C ASP A 472 -0.87 21.33 4.05
N LEU A 473 -0.20 20.94 5.14
CA LEU A 473 -0.58 19.83 6.01
C LEU A 473 -0.06 20.10 7.42
N ASP A 474 -0.94 20.10 8.41
CA ASP A 474 -0.58 20.18 9.85
C ASP A 474 -1.01 18.92 10.63
N ASN A 475 -1.22 17.81 9.94
CA ASN A 475 -1.60 16.53 10.51
C ASN A 475 -0.47 15.51 10.39
N ASP A 476 -0.54 14.47 11.22
CA ASP A 476 0.34 13.33 11.10
C ASP A 476 0.02 12.52 9.83
N SER A 477 1.05 12.16 9.09
CA SER A 477 1.00 11.28 7.94
C SER A 477 2.15 10.26 7.99
N PRO A 478 2.25 9.42 9.04
CA PRO A 478 3.41 8.56 9.24
C PRO A 478 3.50 7.46 8.18
N TYR A 479 2.41 7.12 7.51
CA TYR A 479 2.28 5.95 6.63
C TYR A 479 2.25 6.29 5.13
N MET A 480 2.55 7.56 4.75
CA MET A 480 2.61 7.96 3.33
C MET A 480 1.28 7.70 2.58
N LEU A 481 0.14 7.91 3.26
CA LEU A 481 -1.22 7.67 2.75
C LEU A 481 -2.08 8.94 2.65
N LEU A 482 -1.46 10.12 2.78
CA LEU A 482 -2.08 11.42 2.56
C LEU A 482 -1.31 12.22 1.51
N VAL A 483 -2.04 12.89 0.63
CA VAL A 483 -1.50 13.87 -0.32
C VAL A 483 -1.92 15.26 0.10
N ALA A 484 -0.95 16.17 0.13
CA ALA A 484 -1.18 17.60 0.30
C ALA A 484 -0.25 18.39 -0.63
N ASP A 485 -0.55 19.66 -0.80
CA ASP A 485 0.22 20.55 -1.67
C ASP A 485 1.53 20.97 -1.01
N VAL A 486 2.55 21.19 -1.83
CA VAL A 486 3.77 21.89 -1.41
C VAL A 486 3.41 23.33 -1.04
N ALA A 487 3.90 23.83 0.08
CA ALA A 487 3.61 25.17 0.59
C ALA A 487 3.91 26.25 -0.47
N THR A 488 2.99 27.19 -0.63
CA THR A 488 3.02 28.21 -1.69
C THR A 488 4.37 28.95 -1.75
N ARG A 489 4.97 29.26 -0.61
CA ARG A 489 6.28 29.96 -0.53
C ARG A 489 7.45 29.18 -1.15
N LEU A 490 7.30 27.87 -1.34
CA LEU A 490 8.32 26.97 -1.92
C LEU A 490 8.06 26.73 -3.41
N ARG A 491 6.91 27.14 -3.92
CA ARG A 491 6.55 26.96 -5.33
C ARG A 491 7.29 27.99 -6.18
N ARG A 492 7.68 27.59 -7.36
CA ARG A 492 8.25 28.46 -8.38
C ARG A 492 7.12 28.98 -9.28
N GLU A 493 7.13 30.24 -9.60
CA GLU A 493 6.26 30.78 -10.65
C GLU A 493 6.64 30.17 -12.00
N MET A 494 5.65 29.68 -12.72
CA MET A 494 5.84 29.12 -14.06
C MET A 494 5.71 30.20 -15.10
N THR A 495 6.59 30.17 -16.10
CA THR A 495 6.48 31.04 -17.26
C THR A 495 5.21 30.73 -18.07
N PRO A 496 4.68 31.67 -18.87
CA PRO A 496 3.52 31.38 -19.73
C PRO A 496 3.71 30.18 -20.66
N ALA A 497 4.95 29.99 -21.17
CA ALA A 497 5.29 28.83 -21.99
C ALA A 497 5.22 27.52 -21.22
N GLU A 498 5.70 27.47 -19.98
CA GLU A 498 5.63 26.29 -19.10
C GLU A 498 4.19 26.00 -18.63
N GLN A 499 3.38 27.02 -18.42
CA GLN A 499 1.94 26.88 -18.11
C GLN A 499 1.16 26.27 -19.28
N GLY A 500 1.55 26.61 -20.51
CA GLY A 500 0.96 26.06 -21.74
C GLY A 500 1.35 24.62 -22.07
N LEU A 501 2.28 24.01 -21.33
CA LEU A 501 2.64 22.60 -21.52
C LEU A 501 1.49 21.67 -21.16
N PHE A 502 1.38 20.55 -21.86
CA PHE A 502 0.29 19.62 -21.72
C PHE A 502 0.78 18.17 -21.54
N GLY A 503 0.01 17.37 -20.79
CA GLY A 503 0.33 15.97 -20.60
C GLY A 503 1.74 15.73 -20.02
N ILE A 504 2.46 14.81 -20.60
CA ILE A 504 3.81 14.37 -20.13
C ILE A 504 4.88 15.47 -20.26
N GLU A 505 4.68 16.45 -21.12
CA GLU A 505 5.63 17.58 -21.28
C GLU A 505 5.82 18.36 -19.98
N LYS A 506 4.80 18.36 -19.11
CA LYS A 506 4.87 18.97 -17.77
C LYS A 506 5.95 18.36 -16.88
N LEU A 507 6.38 17.12 -17.14
CA LEU A 507 7.23 16.33 -16.23
C LEU A 507 8.54 17.02 -15.88
N ASN A 508 9.23 17.59 -16.88
CA ASN A 508 10.58 18.09 -16.73
C ASN A 508 10.68 19.54 -16.24
N VAL A 509 9.57 20.15 -15.85
CA VAL A 509 9.52 21.53 -15.36
C VAL A 509 9.68 21.54 -13.83
N PRO A 510 10.77 22.12 -13.28
CA PRO A 510 10.91 22.30 -11.83
C PRO A 510 9.83 23.28 -11.32
N ARG A 511 9.02 22.89 -10.35
CA ARG A 511 7.87 23.65 -9.83
C ARG A 511 8.06 24.22 -8.44
N SER A 512 9.07 23.75 -7.74
CA SER A 512 9.33 24.16 -6.36
C SER A 512 10.82 24.06 -6.02
N SER A 513 11.17 24.44 -4.80
CA SER A 513 12.52 24.25 -4.26
C SER A 513 12.87 22.77 -3.95
N ILE A 514 11.87 21.87 -4.02
CA ILE A 514 12.02 20.41 -3.86
C ILE A 514 11.43 19.66 -5.07
N PRO A 515 11.97 19.89 -6.28
CA PRO A 515 11.36 19.43 -7.53
C PRO A 515 11.25 17.91 -7.64
N ALA A 516 12.15 17.14 -7.01
CA ALA A 516 12.15 15.69 -7.12
C ALA A 516 10.95 15.01 -6.43
N VAL A 517 10.26 15.71 -5.52
CA VAL A 517 9.09 15.21 -4.78
C VAL A 517 7.82 16.02 -5.02
N THR A 518 7.87 17.02 -5.90
CA THR A 518 6.71 17.86 -6.27
C THR A 518 6.10 17.35 -7.56
N HIS A 519 4.85 16.91 -7.50
CA HIS A 519 4.13 16.44 -8.69
C HIS A 519 3.72 17.60 -9.59
N VAL A 520 3.20 17.29 -10.81
CA VAL A 520 2.85 18.32 -11.82
C VAL A 520 1.72 19.26 -11.42
N ASP A 521 0.94 18.90 -10.43
CA ASP A 521 -0.14 19.67 -9.81
C ASP A 521 0.26 20.31 -8.47
N TYR A 522 1.56 20.38 -8.15
CA TYR A 522 2.13 20.86 -6.88
C TYR A 522 1.87 19.95 -5.67
N SER A 523 1.20 18.82 -5.85
CA SER A 523 0.93 17.89 -4.76
C SER A 523 2.16 17.03 -4.42
N ALA A 524 2.14 16.46 -3.21
CA ALA A 524 3.11 15.47 -2.75
C ALA A 524 2.43 14.45 -1.82
N ARG A 525 2.87 13.18 -1.88
CA ARG A 525 2.43 12.13 -0.97
C ARG A 525 3.36 12.05 0.22
N ILE A 526 2.95 12.61 1.33
CA ILE A 526 3.80 12.99 2.45
C ILE A 526 3.95 11.86 3.46
N GLN A 527 5.19 11.64 3.92
CA GLN A 527 5.49 10.91 5.14
C GLN A 527 6.02 11.87 6.20
N THR A 528 5.33 11.98 7.35
CA THR A 528 5.88 12.62 8.54
C THR A 528 6.75 11.61 9.31
N VAL A 529 8.00 11.99 9.60
CA VAL A 529 8.94 11.15 10.36
C VAL A 529 8.96 11.60 11.81
N HIS A 530 8.61 10.67 12.70
CA HIS A 530 8.52 10.90 14.14
C HIS A 530 9.73 10.28 14.84
N ARG A 531 10.32 11.01 15.77
CA ARG A 531 11.47 10.56 16.54
C ARG A 531 11.17 9.31 17.37
N GLU A 532 9.92 9.18 17.85
CA GLU A 532 9.47 8.10 18.72
C GLU A 532 9.39 6.76 17.98
N THR A 533 9.05 6.77 16.70
CA THR A 533 8.86 5.54 15.90
C THR A 533 10.08 5.17 15.07
N ASN A 534 10.87 6.17 14.61
CA ASN A 534 12.09 5.92 13.85
C ASN A 534 13.18 6.96 14.18
N PRO A 535 13.84 6.84 15.35
CA PRO A 535 14.82 7.82 15.81
C PRO A 535 16.02 7.97 14.88
N ARG A 536 16.48 6.88 14.24
CA ARG A 536 17.65 6.91 13.34
C ARG A 536 17.33 7.64 12.04
N TYR A 537 16.15 7.42 11.45
CA TYR A 537 15.74 8.12 10.24
C TYR A 537 15.43 9.59 10.52
N HIS A 538 14.85 9.88 11.68
CA HIS A 538 14.68 11.26 12.17
C HIS A 538 16.02 11.98 12.33
N ALA A 539 17.03 11.32 12.91
CA ALA A 539 18.38 11.89 13.06
C ALA A 539 19.03 12.16 11.69
N LEU A 540 18.87 11.27 10.71
CA LEU A 540 19.37 11.48 9.35
C LEU A 540 18.72 12.72 8.70
N LEU A 541 17.40 12.86 8.81
CA LEU A 541 16.68 14.04 8.29
C LEU A 541 17.11 15.33 9.01
N SER A 542 17.32 15.28 10.33
CA SER A 542 17.79 16.42 11.12
C SER A 542 19.19 16.87 10.68
N ALA A 543 20.12 15.95 10.52
CA ALA A 543 21.47 16.24 10.04
C ALA A 543 21.47 16.77 8.59
N PHE A 544 20.60 16.24 7.73
CA PHE A 544 20.42 16.77 6.37
C PHE A 544 19.86 18.20 6.41
N LYS A 545 18.87 18.48 7.27
CA LYS A 545 18.33 19.83 7.50
C LYS A 545 19.42 20.80 8.00
N GLU A 546 20.22 20.40 8.96
CA GLU A 546 21.33 21.24 9.48
C GLU A 546 22.32 21.62 8.38
N ARG A 547 22.66 20.68 7.51
CA ARG A 547 23.61 20.90 6.40
C ARG A 547 23.02 21.73 5.25
N THR A 548 21.72 21.64 5.00
CA THR A 548 21.09 22.13 3.75
C THR A 548 19.97 23.14 3.94
N GLY A 549 19.45 23.28 5.14
CA GLY A 549 18.23 24.02 5.44
C GLY A 549 16.94 23.29 5.01
N CYS A 550 17.02 22.07 4.45
CA CYS A 550 15.89 21.31 3.93
C CYS A 550 15.58 20.09 4.84
N PRO A 551 14.42 20.03 5.53
CA PRO A 551 14.04 18.91 6.39
C PRO A 551 13.39 17.76 5.63
N VAL A 552 13.61 17.67 4.31
CA VAL A 552 12.91 16.73 3.42
C VAL A 552 13.91 15.84 2.69
N LEU A 553 13.61 14.55 2.56
CA LEU A 553 14.31 13.62 1.67
C LEU A 553 13.33 12.98 0.69
N VAL A 554 13.80 12.63 -0.51
CA VAL A 554 13.12 11.66 -1.37
C VAL A 554 13.10 10.32 -0.67
N ASN A 555 11.93 9.68 -0.58
CA ASN A 555 11.78 8.31 -0.08
C ASN A 555 11.02 7.46 -1.09
N THR A 556 11.64 6.36 -1.52
CA THR A 556 10.99 5.36 -2.37
C THR A 556 11.39 3.94 -1.93
N SER A 557 10.58 2.95 -2.29
CA SER A 557 10.81 1.56 -1.92
C SER A 557 12.17 1.05 -2.41
N PHE A 558 12.86 0.26 -1.59
CA PHE A 558 14.12 -0.36 -1.97
C PHE A 558 13.84 -1.62 -2.78
N ASN A 559 13.68 -1.45 -4.08
CA ASN A 559 13.44 -2.49 -5.08
C ASN A 559 13.56 -1.90 -6.49
N VAL A 560 13.54 -2.75 -7.51
CA VAL A 560 13.29 -2.37 -8.90
C VAL A 560 11.82 -2.61 -9.30
N ARG A 561 11.45 -2.30 -10.54
CA ARG A 561 10.13 -2.61 -11.09
C ARG A 561 9.88 -4.12 -11.07
N GLY A 562 8.69 -4.54 -10.63
CA GLY A 562 8.31 -5.96 -10.55
C GLY A 562 8.88 -6.73 -9.34
N GLU A 563 9.86 -6.17 -8.65
CA GLU A 563 10.46 -6.76 -7.47
C GLU A 563 9.65 -6.42 -6.19
N PRO A 564 9.42 -7.38 -5.25
CA PRO A 564 9.05 -7.06 -3.88
C PRO A 564 10.11 -6.20 -3.19
N ILE A 565 9.73 -5.39 -2.20
CA ILE A 565 10.69 -4.62 -1.40
C ILE A 565 11.74 -5.59 -0.80
N VAL A 566 13.01 -5.20 -0.81
CA VAL A 566 14.11 -6.01 -0.23
C VAL A 566 13.81 -6.38 1.22
N CYS A 567 14.04 -7.62 1.59
CA CYS A 567 13.79 -8.13 2.95
C CYS A 567 15.08 -8.34 3.72
N THR A 568 16.06 -8.96 3.08
CA THR A 568 17.33 -9.37 3.70
C THR A 568 18.51 -8.48 3.28
N PRO A 569 19.64 -8.52 4.01
CA PRO A 569 20.88 -7.85 3.58
C PRO A 569 21.35 -8.29 2.19
N GLU A 570 21.14 -9.59 1.85
CA GLU A 570 21.47 -10.14 0.54
C GLU A 570 20.63 -9.55 -0.58
N ASP A 571 19.31 -9.36 -0.34
CA ASP A 571 18.42 -8.68 -1.30
C ASP A 571 18.87 -7.23 -1.52
N ALA A 572 19.18 -6.52 -0.41
CA ALA A 572 19.65 -5.14 -0.47
C ALA A 572 20.95 -5.03 -1.25
N PHE A 573 21.93 -5.92 -1.00
CA PHE A 573 23.19 -5.93 -1.71
C PHE A 573 23.02 -6.28 -3.20
N ARG A 574 22.19 -7.26 -3.54
CA ARG A 574 21.90 -7.60 -4.95
C ARG A 574 21.24 -6.43 -5.69
N CYS A 575 20.23 -5.81 -5.09
CA CYS A 575 19.56 -4.64 -5.67
C CYS A 575 20.53 -3.46 -5.80
N PHE A 576 21.39 -3.22 -4.82
CA PHE A 576 22.46 -2.23 -4.86
C PHE A 576 23.40 -2.52 -6.04
N MET A 577 23.93 -3.75 -6.17
CA MET A 577 24.87 -4.12 -7.24
C MET A 577 24.23 -4.08 -8.64
N GLY A 578 22.94 -4.41 -8.74
CA GLY A 578 22.21 -4.49 -10.02
C GLY A 578 21.59 -3.18 -10.52
N THR A 579 21.74 -2.07 -9.81
CA THR A 579 21.10 -0.79 -10.14
C THR A 579 22.08 0.38 -10.09
N GLY A 580 21.61 1.59 -10.39
CA GLY A 580 22.40 2.82 -10.27
C GLY A 580 22.46 3.43 -8.86
N ILE A 581 22.17 2.67 -7.82
CA ILE A 581 22.38 3.12 -6.42
C ILE A 581 23.89 3.22 -6.17
N GLU A 582 24.37 4.38 -5.68
CA GLU A 582 25.80 4.61 -5.52
C GLU A 582 26.33 4.28 -4.12
N VAL A 583 25.46 4.35 -3.11
CA VAL A 583 25.80 4.04 -1.72
C VAL A 583 24.73 3.13 -1.12
N LEU A 584 25.14 2.11 -0.36
CA LEU A 584 24.26 1.29 0.47
C LEU A 584 24.64 1.48 1.93
N VAL A 585 23.66 1.78 2.75
CA VAL A 585 23.78 1.82 4.22
C VAL A 585 22.91 0.71 4.79
N ALA A 586 23.54 -0.34 5.32
CA ALA A 586 22.86 -1.48 5.93
C ALA A 586 23.28 -1.58 7.40
N GLU A 587 22.36 -1.26 8.32
CA GLU A 587 22.67 -0.95 9.72
C GLU A 587 23.89 0.00 9.80
N ASN A 588 24.97 -0.38 10.44
CA ASN A 588 26.17 0.46 10.54
C ASN A 588 27.21 0.20 9.42
N CYS A 589 26.86 -0.62 8.42
CA CYS A 589 27.74 -0.91 7.28
C CYS A 589 27.50 0.10 6.16
N LEU A 590 28.53 0.86 5.80
CA LEU A 590 28.56 1.77 4.64
C LEU A 590 29.28 1.10 3.46
N LEU A 591 28.60 0.96 2.33
CA LEU A 591 29.17 0.41 1.08
C LEU A 591 29.13 1.49 0.00
N ARG A 592 30.22 1.61 -0.75
CA ARG A 592 30.30 2.46 -1.95
C ARG A 592 30.37 1.59 -3.19
N LYS A 593 29.62 1.96 -4.24
CA LYS A 593 29.56 1.18 -5.49
C LYS A 593 30.94 1.05 -6.14
N GLU A 594 31.68 2.14 -6.18
CA GLU A 594 33.02 2.21 -6.77
C GLU A 594 34.07 1.32 -6.09
N GLU A 595 33.82 0.91 -4.84
CA GLU A 595 34.72 0.04 -4.06
C GLU A 595 34.38 -1.45 -4.27
N GLN A 596 33.25 -1.79 -4.86
CA GLN A 596 32.82 -3.16 -5.04
C GLN A 596 33.51 -3.83 -6.22
N ASP A 597 33.62 -5.16 -6.18
CA ASP A 597 34.14 -5.95 -7.29
C ASP A 597 33.21 -5.86 -8.52
N PRO A 598 33.67 -5.32 -9.66
CA PRO A 598 32.87 -5.20 -10.87
C PRO A 598 32.32 -6.53 -11.40
N GLN A 599 32.96 -7.66 -11.13
CA GLN A 599 32.49 -8.99 -11.55
C GLN A 599 31.19 -9.41 -10.85
N ARG A 600 30.81 -8.72 -9.78
CA ARG A 600 29.54 -8.92 -9.04
C ARG A 600 28.40 -8.04 -9.53
N LEU A 601 28.60 -7.23 -10.57
CA LEU A 601 27.52 -6.52 -11.23
C LEU A 601 26.57 -7.52 -11.89
N VAL A 602 25.29 -7.43 -11.56
CA VAL A 602 24.24 -8.31 -12.07
C VAL A 602 23.37 -7.53 -13.03
N ASP A 603 22.98 -8.11 -14.16
CA ASP A 603 21.88 -7.56 -14.97
C ASP A 603 20.55 -7.78 -14.26
N TYR A 604 20.15 -6.79 -13.47
CA TYR A 604 18.96 -6.85 -12.62
C TYR A 604 17.68 -6.55 -13.39
N LYS A 605 17.76 -6.01 -14.62
CA LYS A 605 16.59 -5.66 -15.45
C LYS A 605 15.79 -6.88 -15.87
N ALA A 606 16.48 -8.00 -16.13
CA ALA A 606 15.85 -9.24 -16.56
C ALA A 606 15.40 -10.14 -15.41
N ALA A 607 15.75 -9.82 -14.17
CA ALA A 607 15.50 -10.69 -13.00
C ALA A 607 14.02 -10.75 -12.57
N PHE A 608 13.23 -9.71 -12.89
CA PHE A 608 11.83 -9.63 -12.47
C PHE A 608 10.92 -9.25 -13.64
N SER A 609 9.77 -9.94 -13.74
CA SER A 609 8.76 -9.61 -14.74
C SER A 609 8.16 -8.23 -14.46
N PRO A 610 8.02 -7.34 -15.45
CA PRO A 610 7.34 -6.05 -15.27
C PRO A 610 5.89 -6.22 -14.83
N ASP A 611 5.47 -5.40 -13.86
CA ASP A 611 4.08 -5.30 -13.38
C ASP A 611 3.26 -4.28 -14.19
#